data_03986db73a9528a1518653a1813f6e56
#
_entry.id   03986db73a9528a1518653a1813f6e56
#
_cell.length_a   1.000
_cell.length_b   1.000
_cell.length_c   1.000
_cell.angle_alpha   90.00
_cell.angle_beta   90.00
_cell.angle_gamma   90.00
#
_symmetry.space_group_name_H-M   'P 1'
#
loop_
_entity.id
_entity.type
_entity.pdbx_description
1 polymer ?
#
loop_
_entity_poly.entity_id
_entity_poly.type
_entity_poly.pdbx_seq_one_letter_code
_entity_poly.pdbx_strand_id
1 'polypeptide(L)'
;MPAGHTTGKPALQSRSRLTLSLSLLLSLATLGACSGIGFPGVYRINVEQGNIVDQEMVNQLKRQMTRRQVRFVLGTPIIEDTFNADRWDYVHVVRLGNENLSRSQLTVVFEGDVLVDLEGDLVSENWPEKDGEPEGS
;
A
#
# COMPACT_ATOMS: atom_id res chain seq x y z
N MET A 1 79.13 49.43 -18.25
CA MET A 1 78.12 50.14 -17.36
C MET A 1 76.77 49.71 -17.67
N PRO A 2 75.84 49.67 -16.82
CA PRO A 2 75.59 48.54 -15.91
C PRO A 2 74.27 47.84 -16.27
N ALA A 3 74.26 46.69 -15.90
CA ALA A 3 73.41 46.10 -14.87
C ALA A 3 72.04 45.64 -15.34
N GLY A 4 71.94 44.36 -15.37
CA GLY A 4 70.78 43.56 -15.51
C GLY A 4 69.84 43.57 -14.34
N HIS A 5 68.64 43.28 -14.60
CA HIS A 5 67.71 42.78 -13.59
C HIS A 5 66.89 41.67 -14.17
N THR A 6 67.30 40.50 -13.87
CA THR A 6 66.47 39.32 -13.94
C THR A 6 65.63 39.25 -12.69
N THR A 7 64.37 39.41 -12.76
CA THR A 7 63.50 39.08 -11.66
C THR A 7 62.68 37.85 -12.02
N GLY A 8 63.19 36.71 -11.67
CA GLY A 8 62.43 35.52 -11.68
C GLY A 8 61.43 35.49 -10.53
N LYS A 9 60.15 35.24 -10.80
CA LYS A 9 59.23 34.54 -9.93
C LYS A 9 57.89 34.23 -10.65
N PRO A 10 57.82 33.12 -11.33
CA PRO A 10 56.48 32.58 -11.64
C PRO A 10 56.12 31.26 -10.90
N ALA A 11 57.04 30.73 -10.05
CA ALA A 11 56.83 29.37 -9.52
C ALA A 11 55.85 29.28 -8.34
N LEU A 12 55.62 30.36 -7.59
CA LEU A 12 54.70 30.34 -6.44
C LEU A 12 53.22 30.47 -6.80
N GLN A 13 52.94 31.16 -7.89
CA GLN A 13 51.53 31.37 -8.35
C GLN A 13 50.90 30.11 -8.95
N SER A 14 51.71 29.23 -9.52
CA SER A 14 51.21 27.98 -10.09
C SER A 14 50.78 26.99 -8.99
N ARG A 15 51.49 26.94 -7.90
CA ARG A 15 51.17 26.04 -6.77
C ARG A 15 49.88 26.43 -6.04
N SER A 16 49.63 27.73 -5.88
CA SER A 16 48.40 28.21 -5.26
C SER A 16 47.16 27.97 -6.09
N ARG A 17 47.28 28.05 -7.41
CA ARG A 17 46.15 27.75 -8.32
C ARG A 17 45.85 26.25 -8.37
N LEU A 18 46.90 25.43 -8.29
CA LEU A 18 46.72 23.97 -8.25
C LEU A 18 46.07 23.49 -6.96
N THR A 19 46.43 24.07 -5.82
CA THR A 19 45.83 23.76 -4.50
C THR A 19 44.38 24.22 -4.41
N LEU A 20 44.06 25.41 -4.96
CA LEU A 20 42.70 25.91 -5.03
C LEU A 20 41.81 25.04 -5.92
N SER A 21 42.31 24.62 -7.07
CA SER A 21 41.58 23.72 -7.98
C SER A 21 41.34 22.34 -7.35
N LEU A 22 42.31 21.79 -6.66
CA LEU A 22 42.21 20.50 -5.99
C LEU A 22 41.21 20.58 -4.82
N SER A 23 41.23 21.68 -4.05
CA SER A 23 40.29 21.91 -2.97
C SER A 23 38.85 22.05 -3.48
N LEU A 24 38.66 22.74 -4.58
CA LEU A 24 37.34 22.91 -5.22
C LEU A 24 36.79 21.58 -5.75
N LEU A 25 37.64 20.76 -6.36
CA LEU A 25 37.26 19.42 -6.84
C LEU A 25 36.88 18.49 -5.68
N LEU A 26 37.64 18.54 -4.59
CA LEU A 26 37.38 17.74 -3.41
C LEU A 26 36.04 18.18 -2.74
N SER A 27 35.78 19.47 -2.71
CA SER A 27 34.52 20.03 -2.19
C SER A 27 33.30 19.62 -3.04
N LEU A 28 33.44 19.59 -4.37
CA LEU A 28 32.38 19.14 -5.27
C LEU A 28 32.11 17.62 -5.11
N ALA A 29 33.14 16.83 -4.91
CA ALA A 29 33.01 15.39 -4.68
C ALA A 29 32.25 15.05 -3.41
N THR A 30 32.41 15.87 -2.35
CA THR A 30 31.67 15.66 -1.08
C THR A 30 30.19 16.02 -1.17
N LEU A 31 29.80 16.98 -2.04
CA LEU A 31 28.38 17.29 -2.24
C LEU A 31 27.62 16.20 -2.99
N GLY A 32 28.28 15.43 -3.84
CA GLY A 32 27.67 14.33 -4.58
C GLY A 32 27.47 13.04 -3.79
N ALA A 33 28.12 12.89 -2.65
CA ALA A 33 28.07 11.66 -1.84
C ALA A 33 26.76 11.47 -1.07
N CYS A 34 25.93 12.52 -0.93
CA CYS A 34 24.68 12.44 -0.15
C CYS A 34 23.49 11.88 -0.94
N SER A 35 23.58 11.66 -2.25
CA SER A 35 22.41 11.23 -3.03
C SER A 35 22.20 9.71 -3.12
N GLY A 36 23.07 8.92 -2.51
CA GLY A 36 23.03 7.45 -2.59
C GLY A 36 22.79 6.70 -1.29
N ILE A 37 22.68 7.41 -0.17
CA ILE A 37 22.41 6.77 1.12
C ILE A 37 20.88 6.68 1.25
N GLY A 38 20.31 5.59 0.71
CA GLY A 38 18.98 5.18 1.12
C GLY A 38 18.99 5.08 2.64
N PHE A 39 18.17 5.89 3.31
CA PHE A 39 18.09 5.92 4.76
C PHE A 39 17.83 4.49 5.27
N PRO A 40 18.80 3.82 5.93
CA PRO A 40 18.60 2.48 6.44
C PRO A 40 17.67 2.57 7.64
N GLY A 41 16.39 2.32 7.43
CA GLY A 41 15.48 2.28 8.57
C GLY A 41 14.04 2.71 8.35
N VAL A 42 13.60 2.93 7.12
CA VAL A 42 12.15 2.97 6.89
C VAL A 42 11.65 1.53 6.88
N TYR A 43 11.34 1.02 8.07
CA TYR A 43 10.61 -0.23 8.22
C TYR A 43 9.23 -0.04 7.61
N ARG A 44 9.00 -0.65 6.46
CA ARG A 44 7.70 -0.63 5.79
C ARG A 44 6.83 -1.67 6.48
N ILE A 45 5.92 -1.19 7.30
CA ILE A 45 4.91 -2.05 7.92
C ILE A 45 3.80 -2.35 6.91
N ASN A 46 3.32 -3.57 6.94
CA ASN A 46 2.06 -3.93 6.32
C ASN A 46 0.93 -3.22 7.06
N VAL A 47 0.17 -2.41 6.36
CA VAL A 47 -1.01 -1.74 6.93
C VAL A 47 -2.24 -2.40 6.33
N GLU A 48 -2.99 -3.09 7.16
CA GLU A 48 -4.29 -3.64 6.82
C GLU A 48 -5.36 -2.63 7.19
N GLN A 49 -6.23 -2.33 6.25
CA GLN A 49 -7.32 -1.37 6.44
C GLN A 49 -8.62 -1.97 5.92
N GLY A 50 -9.68 -1.70 6.64
CA GLY A 50 -11.01 -2.16 6.25
C GLY A 50 -11.51 -3.29 7.13
N ASN A 51 -12.54 -3.96 6.66
CA ASN A 51 -13.04 -5.18 7.29
C ASN A 51 -12.10 -6.33 6.93
N ILE A 52 -11.56 -7.01 7.93
CA ILE A 52 -10.86 -8.27 7.70
C ILE A 52 -11.94 -9.32 7.46
N VAL A 53 -12.24 -9.55 6.19
CA VAL A 53 -13.15 -10.61 5.75
C VAL A 53 -12.32 -11.62 4.97
N ASP A 54 -12.29 -12.84 5.45
CA ASP A 54 -11.63 -13.95 4.79
C ASP A 54 -12.64 -14.93 4.16
N GLN A 55 -12.12 -15.82 3.33
CA GLN A 55 -12.92 -16.81 2.62
C GLN A 55 -13.67 -17.75 3.59
N GLU A 56 -13.08 -18.02 4.76
CA GLU A 56 -13.69 -18.89 5.75
C GLU A 56 -14.95 -18.26 6.36
N MET A 57 -14.91 -16.95 6.61
CA MET A 57 -16.08 -16.21 7.07
C MET A 57 -17.19 -16.18 6.00
N VAL A 58 -16.81 -15.96 4.73
CA VAL A 58 -17.78 -15.95 3.62
C VAL A 58 -18.45 -17.33 3.46
N ASN A 59 -17.69 -18.40 3.59
CA ASN A 59 -18.21 -19.76 3.50
C ASN A 59 -19.19 -20.14 4.63
N GLN A 60 -19.23 -19.37 5.72
CA GLN A 60 -20.21 -19.58 6.81
C GLN A 60 -21.55 -18.91 6.50
N LEU A 61 -21.60 -18.01 5.50
CA LEU A 61 -22.84 -17.33 5.15
C LEU A 61 -23.78 -18.27 4.42
N LYS A 62 -25.06 -18.13 4.69
CA LYS A 62 -26.13 -18.90 4.06
C LYS A 62 -27.29 -17.98 3.71
N ARG A 63 -27.98 -18.31 2.65
CA ARG A 63 -29.26 -17.65 2.34
C ARG A 63 -30.20 -17.68 3.55
N GLN A 64 -31.08 -16.71 3.66
CA GLN A 64 -32.03 -16.55 4.76
C GLN A 64 -31.40 -16.17 6.10
N MET A 65 -30.07 -15.98 6.21
CA MET A 65 -29.48 -15.41 7.40
C MET A 65 -29.98 -13.97 7.62
N THR A 66 -30.32 -13.66 8.84
CA THR A 66 -30.69 -12.29 9.21
C THR A 66 -29.49 -11.35 9.19
N ARG A 67 -29.72 -10.04 9.03
CA ARG A 67 -28.70 -9.00 9.12
C ARG A 67 -27.85 -9.14 10.38
N ARG A 68 -28.49 -9.50 11.50
CA ARG A 68 -27.79 -9.72 12.77
C ARG A 68 -26.81 -10.90 12.70
N GLN A 69 -27.21 -12.00 12.06
CA GLN A 69 -26.36 -13.17 11.88
C GLN A 69 -25.19 -12.88 10.95
N VAL A 70 -25.44 -12.18 9.84
CA VAL A 70 -24.38 -11.74 8.91
C VAL A 70 -23.38 -10.83 9.64
N ARG A 71 -23.86 -9.86 10.41
CA ARG A 71 -23.00 -8.97 11.22
C ARG A 71 -22.21 -9.73 12.29
N PHE A 72 -22.75 -10.82 12.80
CA PHE A 72 -22.04 -11.68 13.76
C PHE A 72 -20.85 -12.42 13.09
N VAL A 73 -21.01 -12.85 11.85
CA VAL A 73 -19.99 -13.57 11.08
C VAL A 73 -18.94 -12.61 10.50
N LEU A 74 -19.36 -11.56 9.81
CA LEU A 74 -18.49 -10.65 9.05
C LEU A 74 -18.05 -9.40 9.84
N GLY A 75 -18.65 -9.15 10.99
CA GLY A 75 -18.49 -7.88 11.70
C GLY A 75 -19.36 -6.76 11.12
N THR A 76 -19.14 -5.54 11.61
CA THR A 76 -19.88 -4.35 11.15
C THR A 76 -19.33 -3.90 9.80
N PRO A 77 -20.15 -3.71 8.78
CA PRO A 77 -19.69 -3.23 7.48
C PRO A 77 -19.12 -1.81 7.58
N ILE A 78 -18.15 -1.48 6.73
CA ILE A 78 -17.58 -0.12 6.68
C ILE A 78 -18.54 0.85 6.05
N ILE A 79 -19.31 0.40 5.06
CA ILE A 79 -20.27 1.22 4.33
C ILE A 79 -21.65 0.61 4.52
N GLU A 80 -22.49 1.32 5.25
CA GLU A 80 -23.93 1.13 5.25
C GLU A 80 -24.52 2.30 4.45
N ASP A 81 -24.89 2.04 3.20
CA ASP A 81 -25.47 3.09 2.38
C ASP A 81 -26.87 3.42 2.87
N THR A 82 -27.08 4.68 3.26
CA THR A 82 -28.40 5.16 3.71
C THR A 82 -29.43 5.12 2.60
N PHE A 83 -29.02 5.17 1.33
CA PHE A 83 -29.91 5.14 0.18
C PHE A 83 -30.20 3.71 -0.31
N ASN A 84 -29.29 2.78 -0.01
CA ASN A 84 -29.42 1.36 -0.35
C ASN A 84 -29.24 0.52 0.91
N ALA A 85 -30.19 0.66 1.85
CA ALA A 85 -30.13 -0.02 3.15
C ALA A 85 -30.07 -1.57 3.02
N ASP A 86 -30.44 -2.09 1.84
CA ASP A 86 -30.42 -3.52 1.55
C ASP A 86 -29.08 -4.03 1.02
N ARG A 87 -28.05 -3.17 1.01
CA ARG A 87 -26.72 -3.51 0.53
C ARG A 87 -25.66 -3.11 1.55
N TRP A 88 -24.82 -4.07 1.94
CA TRP A 88 -23.67 -3.85 2.81
C TRP A 88 -22.38 -4.16 2.08
N ASP A 89 -21.46 -3.20 2.08
CA ASP A 89 -20.17 -3.35 1.42
C ASP A 89 -19.05 -3.54 2.45
N TYR A 90 -18.31 -4.61 2.28
CA TYR A 90 -17.11 -4.96 3.03
C TYR A 90 -15.92 -4.81 2.12
N VAL A 91 -14.94 -3.99 2.50
CA VAL A 91 -13.72 -3.76 1.72
C VAL A 91 -12.52 -4.03 2.58
N HIS A 92 -11.66 -4.92 2.13
CA HIS A 92 -10.37 -5.20 2.74
C HIS A 92 -9.25 -4.75 1.81
N VAL A 93 -8.31 -3.98 2.34
CA VAL A 93 -7.16 -3.47 1.59
C VAL A 93 -5.89 -3.74 2.37
N VAL A 94 -4.96 -4.44 1.75
CA VAL A 94 -3.60 -4.65 2.27
C VAL A 94 -2.64 -3.72 1.53
N ARG A 95 -1.89 -2.91 2.27
CA ARG A 95 -0.90 -1.97 1.72
C ARG A 95 0.49 -2.25 2.28
N LEU A 96 1.49 -2.14 1.42
CA LEU A 96 2.89 -2.11 1.82
C LEU A 96 3.49 -0.75 1.41
N GLY A 97 3.65 0.14 2.38
CA GLY A 97 4.05 1.52 2.10
C GLY A 97 2.99 2.25 1.25
N ASN A 98 3.34 2.68 0.04
CA ASN A 98 2.43 3.37 -0.88
C ASN A 98 1.79 2.44 -1.93
N GLU A 99 2.09 1.16 -1.90
CA GLU A 99 1.54 0.18 -2.84
C GLU A 99 0.40 -0.61 -2.23
N ASN A 100 -0.69 -0.75 -2.98
CA ASN A 100 -1.77 -1.68 -2.61
C ASN A 100 -1.33 -3.08 -3.04
N LEU A 101 -1.16 -4.00 -2.09
CA LEU A 101 -0.81 -5.39 -2.38
C LEU A 101 -2.02 -6.20 -2.81
N SER A 102 -3.13 -5.99 -2.14
CA SER A 102 -4.40 -6.61 -2.50
C SER A 102 -5.59 -5.74 -2.08
N ARG A 103 -6.65 -5.89 -2.81
CA ARG A 103 -7.96 -5.33 -2.46
C ARG A 103 -8.99 -6.41 -2.73
N SER A 104 -9.78 -6.73 -1.74
CA SER A 104 -10.91 -7.64 -1.85
C SER A 104 -12.19 -6.92 -1.47
N GLN A 105 -13.25 -7.18 -2.17
CA GLN A 105 -14.56 -6.59 -1.93
C GLN A 105 -15.60 -7.71 -1.85
N LEU A 106 -16.48 -7.60 -0.87
CA LEU A 106 -17.66 -8.42 -0.72
C LEU A 106 -18.85 -7.52 -0.51
N THR A 107 -19.87 -7.69 -1.30
CA THR A 107 -21.15 -7.04 -1.15
C THR A 107 -22.19 -8.07 -0.75
N VAL A 108 -22.90 -7.76 0.32
CA VAL A 108 -23.98 -8.58 0.88
C VAL A 108 -25.30 -7.93 0.53
N VAL A 109 -26.17 -8.65 -0.15
CA VAL A 109 -27.46 -8.16 -0.59
C VAL A 109 -28.57 -8.77 0.26
N PHE A 110 -29.44 -7.91 0.77
CA PHE A 110 -30.58 -8.28 1.61
C PHE A 110 -31.90 -8.01 0.90
N GLU A 111 -32.88 -8.80 1.23
CA GLU A 111 -34.27 -8.50 0.97
C GLU A 111 -35.01 -8.40 2.31
N GLY A 112 -35.34 -7.17 2.69
CA GLY A 112 -35.81 -6.89 4.04
C GLY A 112 -34.72 -7.16 5.09
N ASP A 113 -34.90 -8.17 5.93
CA ASP A 113 -33.95 -8.53 6.99
C ASP A 113 -33.12 -9.77 6.67
N VAL A 114 -33.29 -10.38 5.50
CA VAL A 114 -32.66 -11.66 5.16
C VAL A 114 -31.68 -11.53 4.00
N LEU A 115 -30.57 -12.26 4.11
CA LEU A 115 -29.55 -12.38 3.06
C LEU A 115 -30.11 -13.16 1.88
N VAL A 116 -30.02 -12.56 0.69
CA VAL A 116 -30.48 -13.18 -0.56
C VAL A 116 -29.34 -13.46 -1.53
N ASP A 117 -28.29 -12.59 -1.53
CA ASP A 117 -27.18 -12.77 -2.47
C ASP A 117 -25.86 -12.18 -1.95
N LEU A 118 -24.75 -12.67 -2.54
CA LEU A 118 -23.39 -12.19 -2.31
C LEU A 118 -22.75 -11.86 -3.65
N GLU A 119 -22.05 -10.72 -3.71
CA GLU A 119 -21.31 -10.27 -4.89
C GLU A 119 -19.88 -9.90 -4.50
N GLY A 120 -18.90 -10.16 -5.35
CA GLY A 120 -17.52 -9.72 -5.18
C GLY A 120 -16.46 -10.81 -5.29
N ASP A 121 -15.23 -10.44 -4.98
CA ASP A 121 -14.04 -11.28 -5.22
C ASP A 121 -13.95 -12.50 -4.29
N LEU A 122 -14.60 -12.43 -3.14
CA LEU A 122 -14.57 -13.47 -2.10
C LEU A 122 -15.74 -14.47 -2.22
N VAL A 123 -16.63 -14.27 -3.18
CA VAL A 123 -17.77 -15.16 -3.35
C VAL A 123 -17.30 -16.47 -3.98
N SER A 124 -17.63 -17.59 -3.36
CA SER A 124 -17.34 -18.92 -3.88
C SER A 124 -18.15 -19.19 -5.17
N GLU A 125 -17.56 -19.90 -6.13
CA GLU A 125 -18.27 -20.36 -7.34
C GLU A 125 -19.50 -21.23 -7.02
N ASN A 126 -19.56 -21.79 -5.83
CA ASN A 126 -20.67 -22.62 -5.36
C ASN A 126 -21.75 -21.79 -4.63
N TRP A 127 -21.64 -20.46 -4.58
CA TRP A 127 -22.69 -19.61 -4.00
C TRP A 127 -23.83 -19.37 -5.03
N PRO A 128 -25.08 -19.41 -4.63
CA PRO A 128 -25.54 -19.91 -3.32
C PRO A 128 -25.33 -21.40 -3.23
N GLU A 129 -24.80 -21.86 -2.09
CA GLU A 129 -24.82 -23.29 -1.82
C GLU A 129 -26.29 -23.74 -1.96
N LYS A 130 -26.55 -24.64 -2.89
CA LYS A 130 -27.87 -25.21 -3.06
C LYS A 130 -28.24 -25.85 -1.73
N ASP A 131 -29.01 -25.13 -0.93
CA ASP A 131 -29.65 -25.70 0.23
C ASP A 131 -30.38 -26.95 -0.27
N GLY A 132 -29.81 -28.11 0.11
CA GLY A 132 -30.27 -29.43 -0.26
C GLY A 132 -31.61 -29.50 -0.97
N GLU A 133 -31.54 -29.54 -2.26
CA GLU A 133 -32.62 -30.16 -3.02
C GLU A 133 -32.70 -31.59 -2.46
N PRO A 134 -33.78 -31.99 -1.79
CA PRO A 134 -33.92 -33.34 -1.32
C PRO A 134 -33.80 -34.21 -2.56
N GLU A 135 -32.71 -35.03 -2.62
CA GLU A 135 -32.59 -36.05 -3.65
C GLU A 135 -33.88 -36.82 -3.67
N GLY A 136 -34.64 -36.55 -4.72
CA GLY A 136 -35.99 -37.08 -4.93
C GLY A 136 -35.97 -38.59 -5.01
N SER A 137 -36.90 -39.11 -4.37
CA SER A 137 -37.42 -40.49 -4.44
C SER A 137 -37.65 -40.93 -5.87
#